data_e3773176b8e8d62e0dfd4c81d74a37e9
#
_entry.id   e3773176b8e8d62e0dfd4c81d74a37e9
#
_cell.length_a   1.000
_cell.length_b   1.000
_cell.length_c   1.000
_cell.angle_alpha   90.00
_cell.angle_beta   90.00
_cell.angle_gamma   90.00
#
_symmetry.space_group_name_H-M   'P 1'
#
loop_
_entity.id
_entity.type
_entity.pdbx_description
1 polymer ?
#
loop_
_entity_poly.entity_id
_entity_poly.type
_entity_poly.pdbx_seq_one_letter_code
_entity_poly.pdbx_strand_id
1 'polypeptide(L)'
;MKIVFFTSGLSGGGAERVCCNLANFLCQREHDIEFITISDDEATYPLSTKISRQALLHQQERSNFLHDNLLRFYRVCKLIRKTRCDCYIVMLPIPTILLLSLRFLTKAKIIASERVDPSTYPPPKQKRL
;
A
#
# COMPACT_ATOMS: atom_id res chain seq x y z
N MET A 1 13.17 13.18 -6.01
CA MET A 1 11.73 13.13 -5.78
C MET A 1 11.45 12.22 -4.58
N LYS A 2 10.46 12.59 -3.78
CA LYS A 2 9.95 11.69 -2.74
C LYS A 2 8.77 10.89 -3.29
N ILE A 3 8.92 9.56 -3.30
CA ILE A 3 7.94 8.61 -3.84
C ILE A 3 7.49 7.68 -2.73
N VAL A 4 6.19 7.58 -2.54
CA VAL A 4 5.58 6.70 -1.54
C VAL A 4 4.89 5.53 -2.23
N PHE A 5 5.33 4.32 -1.90
CA PHE A 5 4.64 3.10 -2.29
C PHE A 5 3.58 2.75 -1.26
N PHE A 6 2.34 2.59 -1.68
CA PHE A 6 1.24 2.18 -0.82
C PHE A 6 0.68 0.83 -1.25
N THR A 7 0.78 -0.17 -0.40
CA THR A 7 0.36 -1.54 -0.68
C THR A 7 -0.24 -2.23 0.55
N SER A 8 -0.90 -3.35 0.37
CA SER A 8 -1.50 -4.11 1.47
C SER A 8 -0.46 -4.69 2.43
N GLY A 9 0.62 -5.23 1.88
CA GLY A 9 1.72 -5.83 2.61
C GLY A 9 2.89 -6.11 1.68
N LEU A 10 3.91 -6.78 2.17
CA LEU A 10 5.11 -7.16 1.40
C LEU A 10 5.41 -8.66 1.50
N SER A 11 4.48 -9.45 2.01
CA SER A 11 4.62 -10.89 2.18
C SER A 11 4.11 -11.64 0.94
N GLY A 12 5.01 -12.16 0.17
CA GLY A 12 4.71 -13.09 -0.93
C GLY A 12 4.17 -12.47 -2.19
N GLY A 13 3.76 -12.97 -3.19
CA GLY A 13 3.04 -12.49 -4.36
C GLY A 13 3.87 -11.80 -5.44
N GLY A 14 3.31 -11.76 -6.64
CA GLY A 14 3.97 -11.14 -7.80
C GLY A 14 3.92 -9.61 -7.76
N ALA A 15 2.84 -9.03 -7.23
CA ALA A 15 2.68 -7.59 -7.09
C ALA A 15 3.71 -7.02 -6.11
N GLU A 16 3.91 -7.68 -4.98
CA GLU A 16 4.89 -7.32 -3.95
C GLU A 16 6.32 -7.39 -4.49
N ARG A 17 6.62 -8.42 -5.29
CA ARG A 17 7.90 -8.54 -5.99
C ARG A 17 8.17 -7.35 -6.91
N VAL A 18 7.18 -6.95 -7.70
CA VAL A 18 7.29 -5.80 -8.60
C VAL A 18 7.47 -4.50 -7.80
N CYS A 19 6.73 -4.33 -6.70
CA CYS A 19 6.89 -3.18 -5.81
C CYS A 19 8.32 -3.07 -5.28
N CYS A 20 8.86 -4.16 -4.72
CA CYS A 20 10.19 -4.18 -4.14
C CYS A 20 11.28 -3.90 -5.20
N ASN A 21 11.18 -4.52 -6.36
CA ASN A 21 12.14 -4.31 -7.45
C ASN A 21 12.11 -2.86 -7.96
N LEU A 22 10.93 -2.30 -8.17
CA LEU A 22 10.78 -0.92 -8.64
C LEU A 22 11.27 0.07 -7.59
N ALA A 23 10.96 -0.15 -6.33
CA ALA A 23 11.41 0.69 -5.23
C ALA A 23 12.93 0.69 -5.09
N ASN A 24 13.56 -0.48 -5.15
CA ASN A 24 15.02 -0.60 -5.13
C ASN A 24 15.67 0.11 -6.33
N PHE A 25 15.09 -0.06 -7.52
CA PHE A 25 15.59 0.61 -8.74
C PHE A 25 15.52 2.14 -8.61
N LEU A 26 14.40 2.68 -8.13
CA LEU A 26 14.24 4.12 -7.94
C LEU A 26 15.14 4.65 -6.81
N CYS A 27 15.32 3.87 -5.74
CA CYS A 27 16.23 4.20 -4.65
C CYS A 27 17.69 4.28 -5.12
N GLN A 28 18.13 3.40 -6.02
CA GLN A 28 19.45 3.45 -6.64
C GLN A 28 19.65 4.70 -7.51
N ARG A 29 18.55 5.29 -7.99
CA ARG A 29 18.54 6.55 -8.75
C ARG A 29 18.38 7.79 -7.87
N GLU A 30 18.70 7.66 -6.59
CA GLU A 30 18.70 8.75 -5.61
C GLU A 30 17.31 9.37 -5.33
N HIS A 31 16.24 8.64 -5.60
CA HIS A 31 14.91 9.03 -5.14
C HIS A 31 14.72 8.64 -3.67
N ASP A 32 14.04 9.49 -2.93
CA ASP A 32 13.63 9.21 -1.55
C ASP A 32 12.39 8.29 -1.58
N ILE A 33 12.54 7.05 -1.14
CA ILE A 33 11.51 6.02 -1.22
C ILE A 33 11.02 5.64 0.17
N GLU A 34 9.72 5.65 0.32
CA GLU A 34 9.02 5.22 1.53
C GLU A 34 7.95 4.20 1.19
N PHE A 35 7.86 3.11 1.97
CA PHE A 35 6.76 2.17 1.89
C PHE A 35 5.76 2.41 3.00
N ILE A 36 4.48 2.45 2.62
CA ILE A 36 3.35 2.41 3.52
C ILE A 36 2.61 1.12 3.25
N THR A 37 2.50 0.26 4.25
CA THR A 37 1.78 -1.00 4.17
C THR A 37 0.59 -1.00 5.13
N ILE A 38 -0.49 -1.67 4.76
CA ILE A 38 -1.64 -1.83 5.65
C ILE A 38 -1.28 -2.78 6.78
N SER A 39 -0.59 -3.89 6.48
CA SER A 39 -0.10 -4.86 7.46
C SER A 39 1.40 -4.70 7.71
N ASP A 40 1.87 -5.21 8.83
CA ASP A 40 3.27 -5.22 9.24
C ASP A 40 3.99 -6.55 8.93
N ASP A 41 3.49 -7.30 7.95
CA ASP A 41 4.11 -8.55 7.52
C ASP A 41 5.55 -8.33 7.06
N GLU A 42 6.43 -9.31 7.34
CA GLU A 42 7.81 -9.25 6.86
C GLU A 42 7.86 -9.23 5.33
N ALA A 43 8.79 -8.45 4.79
CA ALA A 43 8.99 -8.42 3.35
C ALA A 43 9.65 -9.73 2.88
N THR A 44 8.99 -10.41 1.94
CA THR A 44 9.54 -11.64 1.33
C THR A 44 10.69 -11.32 0.38
N TYR A 45 10.64 -10.15 -0.25
CA TYR A 45 11.65 -9.72 -1.21
C TYR A 45 12.60 -8.69 -0.59
N PRO A 46 13.89 -8.71 -0.96
CA PRO A 46 14.86 -7.79 -0.38
C PRO A 46 14.55 -6.33 -0.70
N LEU A 47 14.64 -5.48 0.32
CA LEU A 47 14.55 -4.03 0.22
C LEU A 47 15.87 -3.40 0.64
N SER A 48 16.26 -2.34 -0.06
CA SER A 48 17.40 -1.52 0.33
C SER A 48 17.20 -0.95 1.74
N THR A 49 18.25 -0.93 2.55
CA THR A 49 18.25 -0.34 3.90
C THR A 49 17.97 1.16 3.91
N LYS A 50 18.09 1.82 2.76
CA LYS A 50 17.75 3.23 2.59
C LYS A 50 16.25 3.49 2.45
N ILE A 51 15.46 2.45 2.20
CA ILE A 51 14.00 2.55 2.04
C ILE A 51 13.36 2.45 3.41
N SER A 52 12.64 3.49 3.81
CA SER A 52 11.84 3.47 5.04
C SER A 52 10.52 2.72 4.83
N ARG A 53 10.04 2.06 5.87
CA ARG A 53 8.75 1.35 5.86
C ARG A 53 7.94 1.71 7.09
N GLN A 54 6.65 1.96 6.87
CA GLN A 54 5.68 2.21 7.92
C GLN A 54 4.42 1.35 7.70
N ALA A 55 4.02 0.58 8.71
CA ALA A 55 2.77 -0.16 8.70
C ALA A 55 1.64 0.65 9.35
N LEU A 56 0.42 0.54 8.80
CA LEU A 56 -0.77 1.21 9.34
C LEU A 56 -1.41 0.44 10.49
N LEU A 57 -1.36 -0.90 10.43
CA LEU A 57 -1.89 -1.80 11.45
C LEU A 57 -0.83 -2.80 11.83
N HIS A 58 -0.61 -2.95 13.14
CA HIS A 58 0.19 -4.02 13.69
C HIS A 58 -0.69 -5.24 14.00
N GLN A 59 -0.11 -6.45 13.92
CA GLN A 59 -0.85 -7.70 14.16
C GLN A 59 -1.55 -7.73 15.54
N GLN A 60 -0.94 -7.11 16.52
CA GLN A 60 -1.46 -7.04 17.90
C GLN A 60 -2.70 -6.14 18.04
N GLU A 61 -2.96 -5.26 17.07
CA GLU A 61 -4.08 -4.30 17.11
C GLU A 61 -5.34 -4.81 16.39
N ARG A 62 -5.31 -6.01 15.82
CA ARG A 62 -6.47 -6.61 15.14
C ARG A 62 -7.54 -7.00 16.16
N SER A 63 -8.69 -6.34 16.12
CA SER A 63 -9.81 -6.64 17.02
C SER A 63 -11.08 -6.99 16.23
N ASN A 64 -11.81 -6.00 15.76
CA ASN A 64 -13.06 -6.16 15.03
C ASN A 64 -12.97 -5.55 13.64
N PHE A 65 -13.65 -6.15 12.65
CA PHE A 65 -13.61 -5.70 11.26
C PHE A 65 -13.97 -4.22 11.08
N LEU A 66 -14.98 -3.72 11.76
CA LEU A 66 -15.39 -2.31 11.69
C LEU A 66 -14.36 -1.38 12.33
N HIS A 67 -13.86 -1.76 13.50
CA HIS A 67 -12.84 -0.98 14.21
C HIS A 67 -11.54 -0.90 13.39
N ASP A 68 -11.10 -2.01 12.84
CA ASP A 68 -9.88 -2.08 12.03
C ASP A 68 -9.99 -1.22 10.77
N ASN A 69 -11.16 -1.22 10.11
CA ASN A 69 -11.37 -0.39 8.91
C ASN A 69 -11.42 1.11 9.22
N LEU A 70 -12.07 1.51 10.32
CA LEU A 70 -12.09 2.90 10.78
C LEU A 70 -10.68 3.37 11.17
N LEU A 71 -9.92 2.52 11.86
CA LEU A 71 -8.55 2.81 12.25
C LEU A 71 -7.63 2.96 11.04
N ARG A 72 -7.75 2.08 10.04
CA ARG A 72 -7.05 2.19 8.75
C ARG A 72 -7.36 3.52 8.08
N PHE A 73 -8.64 3.84 7.93
CA PHE A 73 -9.07 5.07 7.30
C PHE A 73 -8.52 6.31 8.01
N TYR A 74 -8.64 6.37 9.34
CA TYR A 74 -8.10 7.45 10.15
C TYR A 74 -6.58 7.59 9.99
N ARG A 75 -5.85 6.47 10.07
CA ARG A 75 -4.38 6.47 9.94
C ARG A 75 -3.94 6.89 8.54
N VAL A 76 -4.64 6.45 7.49
CA VAL A 76 -4.37 6.89 6.11
C VAL A 76 -4.61 8.38 5.96
N CYS A 77 -5.72 8.91 6.48
CA CYS A 77 -5.99 10.35 6.47
C CYS A 77 -4.89 11.15 7.14
N LYS A 78 -4.48 10.74 8.34
CA LYS A 78 -3.41 11.37 9.11
C LYS A 78 -2.09 11.32 8.38
N LEU A 79 -1.78 10.18 7.78
CA LEU A 79 -0.56 9.95 7.04
C LEU A 79 -0.49 10.82 5.79
N ILE A 80 -1.54 10.85 4.97
CA ILE A 80 -1.61 11.66 3.75
C ILE A 80 -1.45 13.15 4.07
N ARG A 81 -2.06 13.62 5.15
CA ARG A 81 -1.91 15.01 5.60
C ARG A 81 -0.50 15.33 6.08
N LYS A 82 0.18 14.37 6.71
CA LYS A 82 1.52 14.55 7.26
C LYS A 82 2.61 14.36 6.20
N THR A 83 2.41 13.43 5.28
CA THR A 83 3.41 13.05 4.28
C THR A 83 3.35 14.01 3.11
N ARG A 84 4.43 14.75 2.91
CA ARG A 84 4.65 15.52 1.69
C ARG A 84 5.48 14.68 0.74
N CYS A 85 4.88 14.25 -0.35
CA CYS A 85 5.57 13.51 -1.41
C CYS A 85 5.15 14.04 -2.78
N ASP A 86 5.94 13.70 -3.80
CA ASP A 86 5.67 14.10 -5.18
C ASP A 86 4.72 13.12 -5.86
N CYS A 87 4.82 11.84 -5.51
CA CYS A 87 4.05 10.77 -6.13
C CYS A 87 3.75 9.64 -5.16
N TYR A 88 2.52 9.11 -5.24
CA TYR A 88 2.12 7.83 -4.68
C TYR A 88 2.07 6.77 -5.78
N ILE A 89 2.70 5.63 -5.56
CA ILE A 89 2.56 4.43 -6.38
C ILE A 89 1.75 3.42 -5.57
N VAL A 90 0.57 3.09 -6.06
CA VAL A 90 -0.39 2.23 -5.35
C VAL A 90 -0.59 0.95 -6.15
N MET A 91 -0.45 -0.17 -5.49
CA MET A 91 -0.73 -1.48 -6.07
C MET A 91 -1.75 -2.22 -5.22
N LEU A 92 -2.56 -3.04 -5.87
CA LEU A 92 -3.68 -3.78 -5.30
C LEU A 92 -4.94 -2.94 -5.02
N PRO A 93 -6.13 -3.57 -5.11
CA PRO A 93 -7.41 -2.85 -5.10
C PRO A 93 -7.69 -2.08 -3.81
N ILE A 94 -7.45 -2.69 -2.65
CA ILE A 94 -7.81 -2.07 -1.35
C ILE A 94 -7.01 -0.80 -1.08
N PRO A 95 -5.68 -0.78 -1.16
CA PRO A 95 -4.90 0.46 -1.04
C PRO A 95 -5.29 1.51 -2.08
N THR A 96 -5.58 1.08 -3.31
CA THR A 96 -5.98 1.99 -4.40
C THR A 96 -7.29 2.69 -4.06
N ILE A 97 -8.32 1.97 -3.64
CA ILE A 97 -9.61 2.54 -3.26
C ILE A 97 -9.45 3.51 -2.08
N LEU A 98 -8.69 3.12 -1.05
CA LEU A 98 -8.44 3.98 0.11
C LEU A 98 -7.77 5.29 -0.30
N LEU A 99 -6.71 5.24 -1.08
CA LEU A 99 -5.96 6.42 -1.44
C LEU A 99 -6.74 7.31 -2.41
N LEU A 100 -7.44 6.74 -3.39
CA LEU A 100 -8.26 7.51 -4.33
C LEU A 100 -9.46 8.18 -3.65
N SER A 101 -10.05 7.54 -2.64
CA SER A 101 -11.13 8.15 -1.84
C SER A 101 -10.64 9.38 -1.07
N LEU A 102 -9.35 9.46 -0.78
CA LEU A 102 -8.71 10.54 -0.03
C LEU A 102 -7.85 11.47 -0.88
N ARG A 103 -7.94 11.36 -2.22
CA ARG A 103 -7.11 12.13 -3.15
C ARG A 103 -7.18 13.65 -2.94
N PHE A 104 -8.29 14.16 -2.40
CA PHE A 104 -8.47 15.58 -2.11
C PHE A 104 -7.59 16.07 -0.95
N LEU A 105 -7.01 15.18 -0.15
CA LEU A 105 -6.10 15.51 0.95
C LEU A 105 -4.64 15.68 0.51
N THR A 106 -4.31 15.35 -0.73
CA THR A 106 -2.96 15.44 -1.26
C THR A 106 -2.92 16.11 -2.63
N LYS A 107 -1.82 16.83 -2.89
CA LYS A 107 -1.49 17.35 -4.22
C LYS A 107 -0.54 16.44 -5.00
N ALA A 108 -0.08 15.35 -4.39
CA ALA A 108 0.80 14.39 -5.03
C ALA A 108 0.11 13.68 -6.19
N LYS A 109 0.88 13.30 -7.19
CA LYS A 109 0.39 12.43 -8.28
C LYS A 109 0.12 11.04 -7.73
N ILE A 110 -0.95 10.41 -8.18
CA ILE A 110 -1.29 9.04 -7.81
C ILE A 110 -1.20 8.16 -9.05
N ILE A 111 -0.33 7.17 -9.01
CA ILE A 111 -0.18 6.13 -10.03
C ILE A 111 -0.74 4.85 -9.45
N ALA A 112 -1.90 4.43 -9.93
CA ALA A 112 -2.52 3.17 -9.54
C ALA A 112 -2.19 2.08 -10.58
N SER A 113 -1.71 0.93 -10.12
CA SER A 113 -1.40 -0.22 -10.97
C SER A 113 -2.17 -1.44 -10.50
N GLU A 114 -3.06 -1.94 -11.32
CA GLU A 114 -3.74 -3.22 -11.09
C GLU A 114 -2.86 -4.35 -11.60
N ARG A 115 -2.66 -5.37 -10.77
CA ARG A 115 -1.79 -6.53 -11.07
C ARG A 115 -2.52 -7.86 -10.97
N VAL A 116 -3.82 -7.82 -10.78
CA VAL A 116 -4.66 -9.02 -10.72
C VAL A 116 -5.53 -9.07 -11.97
N ASP A 117 -5.50 -10.20 -12.65
CA ASP A 117 -6.41 -10.44 -13.77
C ASP A 117 -7.85 -10.57 -13.23
N PRO A 118 -8.79 -9.69 -13.63
CA PRO A 118 -10.17 -9.76 -13.15
C PRO A 118 -10.85 -11.11 -13.43
N SER A 119 -10.42 -11.83 -14.48
CA SER A 119 -10.96 -13.15 -14.84
C SER A 119 -10.59 -14.24 -13.84
N THR A 120 -9.54 -14.02 -13.03
CA THR A 120 -9.09 -14.98 -12.01
C THR A 120 -9.75 -14.78 -10.65
N TYR A 121 -10.55 -13.73 -10.47
CA TYR A 121 -11.33 -13.57 -9.25
C TYR A 121 -12.34 -14.72 -9.11
N PRO A 122 -12.37 -15.42 -7.97
CA PRO A 122 -13.38 -16.42 -7.76
C PRO A 122 -14.78 -15.78 -7.87
N PRO A 123 -15.74 -16.44 -8.54
CA PRO A 123 -17.09 -15.92 -8.59
C PRO A 123 -17.62 -15.71 -7.17
N PRO A 124 -18.46 -14.70 -6.95
CA PRO A 124 -19.02 -14.46 -5.63
C PRO A 124 -19.65 -15.76 -5.12
N LYS A 125 -19.27 -16.18 -3.91
CA LYS A 125 -19.80 -17.39 -3.31
C LYS A 125 -21.34 -17.27 -3.31
N GLN A 126 -22.01 -18.02 -4.19
CA GLN A 126 -23.45 -18.14 -4.13
C GLN A 126 -23.80 -18.64 -2.74
N LYS A 127 -24.47 -17.78 -1.97
CA LYS A 127 -25.13 -18.24 -0.74
C LYS A 127 -26.13 -19.31 -1.19
N ARG A 128 -25.85 -20.57 -0.90
CA ARG A 128 -26.88 -21.59 -0.99
C ARG A 128 -27.99 -21.19 -0.02
N LEU A 129 -29.13 -20.88 -0.58
CA LEU A 129 -30.40 -20.73 0.15
C LEU A 129 -30.78 -22.05 0.78
#